data_a6dca3690f70843fbb4e61562e45f0dd
#
_entry.id   a6dca3690f70843fbb4e61562e45f0dd
#
_cell.length_a   1.000
_cell.length_b   1.000
_cell.length_c   1.000
_cell.angle_alpha   90.00
_cell.angle_beta   90.00
_cell.angle_gamma   90.00
#
_symmetry.space_group_name_H-M   'P 1'
#
loop_
_entity.id
_entity.type
_entity.pdbx_description
1 polymer ?
#
loop_
_entity_poly.entity_id
_entity_poly.type
_entity_poly.pdbx_seq_one_letter_code
_entity_poly.pdbx_strand_id
1 'polypeptide(L)'
;MSEASAPLLQVADFSVVYPDGHVAVDGVDLTVAEGEIVALLGASGSGKSSLLRGIAGLESARGEVRIRGVDVSRVPPHRRDCGMVFQDSLLFPHRNVARNVAYGIESLGRGLRVDGLGRGLPIEGLRAVRERRRARRQKVAELLELVGLPGYERREVTTLSGGQAQRVALARSLARSPALMLLDEPLSALDRDLREALSLELRRILTGTGALTGADALTGAGDSTGIGALYVTHDREEARRVADRVVVMKDGRFVPE
;
A
#
# COMPACT_ATOMS: atom_id res chain seq x y z
N MET A 1 27.84 14.57 -14.14
CA MET A 1 27.26 14.69 -12.79
C MET A 1 25.83 14.23 -12.96
N SER A 2 25.52 13.00 -12.49
CA SER A 2 24.17 12.46 -12.54
C SER A 2 23.31 13.29 -11.59
N GLU A 3 22.28 13.97 -12.10
CA GLU A 3 21.25 14.57 -11.25
C GLU A 3 20.66 13.43 -10.42
N ALA A 4 20.91 13.46 -9.11
CA ALA A 4 20.29 12.53 -8.20
C ALA A 4 18.77 12.76 -8.29
N SER A 5 18.04 11.80 -8.84
CA SER A 5 16.57 11.81 -8.90
C SER A 5 16.04 12.10 -7.50
N ALA A 6 15.08 13.03 -7.39
CA ALA A 6 14.45 13.34 -6.11
C ALA A 6 13.86 12.05 -5.50
N PRO A 7 13.99 11.84 -4.17
CA PRO A 7 13.47 10.64 -3.54
C PRO A 7 11.94 10.58 -3.65
N LEU A 8 11.40 9.36 -3.75
CA LEU A 8 9.96 9.12 -3.71
C LEU A 8 9.34 9.60 -2.40
N LEU A 9 9.97 9.20 -1.28
CA LEU A 9 9.58 9.64 0.06
C LEU A 9 10.77 10.34 0.73
N GLN A 10 10.50 11.48 1.33
CA GLN A 10 11.40 12.15 2.24
C GLN A 10 10.66 12.51 3.52
N VAL A 11 11.22 12.10 4.64
CA VAL A 11 10.73 12.39 5.99
C VAL A 11 11.86 13.10 6.72
N ALA A 12 11.58 14.26 7.34
CA ALA A 12 12.59 15.06 8.03
C ALA A 12 12.09 15.54 9.40
N ASP A 13 12.92 15.37 10.42
CA ASP A 13 12.66 15.72 11.84
C ASP A 13 11.28 15.25 12.31
N PHE A 14 10.96 13.98 12.00
CA PHE A 14 9.62 13.47 12.12
C PHE A 14 9.37 12.82 13.47
N SER A 15 8.30 13.27 14.15
CA SER A 15 7.92 12.81 15.47
C SER A 15 6.43 12.53 15.56
N VAL A 16 6.06 11.45 16.26
CA VAL A 16 4.67 11.10 16.60
C VAL A 16 4.53 11.08 18.10
N VAL A 17 3.65 11.93 18.63
CA VAL A 17 3.37 12.03 20.06
C VAL A 17 1.87 11.80 20.25
N TYR A 18 1.51 10.83 21.08
CA TYR A 18 0.14 10.52 21.41
C TYR A 18 -0.44 11.50 22.46
N PRO A 19 -1.78 11.61 22.57
CA PRO A 19 -2.42 12.55 23.51
C PRO A 19 -2.07 12.33 25.01
N ASP A 20 -1.67 11.11 25.37
CA ASP A 20 -1.19 10.77 26.73
C ASP A 20 0.26 11.20 27.00
N GLY A 21 0.90 11.85 26.03
CA GLY A 21 2.30 12.29 26.10
C GLY A 21 3.32 11.23 25.68
N HIS A 22 2.90 10.02 25.31
CA HIS A 22 3.80 8.99 24.83
C HIS A 22 4.43 9.38 23.50
N VAL A 23 5.77 9.43 23.45
CA VAL A 23 6.55 9.69 22.23
C VAL A 23 6.83 8.37 21.53
N ALA A 24 6.08 8.07 20.48
CA ALA A 24 6.23 6.81 19.74
C ALA A 24 7.29 6.90 18.62
N VAL A 25 7.54 8.10 18.09
CA VAL A 25 8.59 8.40 17.11
C VAL A 25 9.22 9.73 17.49
N ASP A 26 10.54 9.82 17.46
CA ASP A 26 11.27 10.96 17.99
C ASP A 26 12.40 11.41 17.05
N GLY A 27 12.12 12.48 16.27
CA GLY A 27 13.09 13.17 15.41
C GLY A 27 13.76 12.28 14.37
N VAL A 28 13.00 11.47 13.62
CA VAL A 28 13.58 10.56 12.62
C VAL A 28 13.64 11.18 11.23
N ASP A 29 14.72 10.87 10.51
CA ASP A 29 14.91 11.20 9.11
C ASP A 29 14.94 9.93 8.26
N LEU A 30 14.19 9.90 7.16
CA LEU A 30 14.11 8.74 6.28
C LEU A 30 13.90 9.18 4.83
N THR A 31 14.59 8.51 3.92
CA THR A 31 14.35 8.66 2.48
C THR A 31 14.08 7.30 1.86
N VAL A 32 13.23 7.26 0.83
CA VAL A 32 12.98 6.09 -0.02
C VAL A 32 13.08 6.56 -1.46
N ALA A 33 13.88 5.88 -2.26
CA ALA A 33 13.99 6.16 -3.69
C ALA A 33 12.79 5.61 -4.48
N GLU A 34 12.62 6.06 -5.73
CA GLU A 34 11.61 5.46 -6.62
C GLU A 34 11.89 3.95 -6.80
N GLY A 35 10.88 3.12 -6.56
CA GLY A 35 10.98 1.67 -6.65
C GLY A 35 11.80 0.99 -5.54
N GLU A 36 12.35 1.73 -4.57
CA GLU A 36 13.08 1.16 -3.43
C GLU A 36 12.11 0.59 -2.39
N ILE A 37 12.44 -0.57 -1.85
CA ILE A 37 11.75 -1.18 -0.71
C ILE A 37 12.65 -1.04 0.52
N VAL A 38 12.24 -0.27 1.51
CA VAL A 38 12.94 -0.12 2.79
C VAL A 38 12.20 -0.90 3.86
N ALA A 39 12.87 -1.88 4.48
CA ALA A 39 12.33 -2.60 5.63
C ALA A 39 12.62 -1.86 6.94
N LEU A 40 11.60 -1.72 7.77
CA LEU A 40 11.71 -1.23 9.14
C LEU A 40 11.67 -2.44 10.10
N LEU A 41 12.80 -2.73 10.72
CA LEU A 41 12.96 -3.82 11.67
C LEU A 41 12.98 -3.28 13.10
N GLY A 42 12.45 -4.02 14.06
CA GLY A 42 12.51 -3.65 15.48
C GLY A 42 11.51 -4.43 16.32
N ALA A 43 11.69 -4.39 17.62
CA ALA A 43 10.78 -5.03 18.57
C ALA A 43 9.35 -4.47 18.50
N SER A 44 8.38 -5.21 19.01
CA SER A 44 7.02 -4.67 19.20
C SER A 44 7.08 -3.43 20.11
N GLY A 45 6.30 -2.40 19.77
CA GLY A 45 6.31 -1.13 20.50
C GLY A 45 7.45 -0.17 20.16
N SER A 46 8.36 -0.50 19.23
CA SER A 46 9.47 0.39 18.87
C SER A 46 9.09 1.63 18.05
N GLY A 47 7.82 1.81 17.68
CA GLY A 47 7.33 2.99 16.94
C GLY A 47 7.08 2.79 15.45
N LYS A 48 7.37 1.61 14.86
CA LYS A 48 7.26 1.35 13.42
C LYS A 48 5.87 1.62 12.84
N SER A 49 4.82 1.07 13.44
CA SER A 49 3.43 1.28 13.00
C SER A 49 3.00 2.74 13.17
N SER A 50 3.47 3.41 14.24
CA SER A 50 3.21 4.84 14.46
C SER A 50 3.88 5.71 13.38
N LEU A 51 5.11 5.37 12.98
CA LEU A 51 5.79 6.02 11.87
C LEU A 51 5.00 5.88 10.56
N LEU A 52 4.59 4.65 10.20
CA LEU A 52 3.79 4.43 8.99
C LEU A 52 2.46 5.21 9.02
N ARG A 53 1.74 5.15 10.15
CA ARG A 53 0.46 5.87 10.31
C ARG A 53 0.64 7.37 10.25
N GLY A 54 1.69 7.90 10.84
CA GLY A 54 2.03 9.32 10.76
C GLY A 54 2.36 9.77 9.33
N ILE A 55 3.16 9.00 8.58
CA ILE A 55 3.45 9.25 7.15
C ILE A 55 2.15 9.19 6.33
N ALA A 56 1.26 8.24 6.61
CA ALA A 56 -0.05 8.14 5.98
C ALA A 56 -1.01 9.29 6.36
N GLY A 57 -0.69 10.07 7.40
CA GLY A 57 -1.55 11.14 7.93
C GLY A 57 -2.72 10.65 8.76
N LEU A 58 -2.63 9.44 9.29
CA LEU A 58 -3.64 8.82 10.16
C LEU A 58 -3.40 9.15 11.64
N GLU A 59 -2.18 9.54 11.99
CA GLU A 59 -1.78 10.00 13.32
C GLU A 59 -1.26 11.43 13.25
N SER A 60 -1.42 12.19 14.33
CA SER A 60 -0.84 13.51 14.46
C SER A 60 0.68 13.41 14.55
N ALA A 61 1.37 14.13 13.68
CA ALA A 61 2.82 14.12 13.61
C ALA A 61 3.37 15.54 13.46
N ARG A 62 4.65 15.71 13.85
CA ARG A 62 5.46 16.91 13.59
C ARG A 62 6.56 16.55 12.60
N GLY A 63 7.19 17.55 12.00
CA GLY A 63 8.20 17.36 10.96
C GLY A 63 7.61 17.40 9.56
N GLU A 64 8.41 17.09 8.58
CA GLU A 64 8.05 17.20 7.18
C GLU A 64 7.94 15.84 6.52
N VAL A 65 6.92 15.65 5.68
CA VAL A 65 6.74 14.49 4.82
C VAL A 65 6.54 14.96 3.39
N ARG A 66 7.44 14.56 2.49
CA ARG A 66 7.33 14.82 1.05
C ARG A 66 7.17 13.49 0.29
N ILE A 67 6.23 13.47 -0.65
CA ILE A 67 6.05 12.36 -1.61
C ILE A 67 6.26 12.95 -3.01
N ARG A 68 7.23 12.43 -3.75
CA ARG A 68 7.65 12.97 -5.06
C ARG A 68 7.91 14.48 -5.01
N GLY A 69 8.58 14.93 -3.95
CA GLY A 69 8.91 16.33 -3.73
C GLY A 69 7.76 17.23 -3.26
N VAL A 70 6.52 16.71 -3.23
CA VAL A 70 5.34 17.47 -2.75
C VAL A 70 5.21 17.31 -1.24
N ASP A 71 5.16 18.41 -0.50
CA ASP A 71 4.89 18.39 0.95
C ASP A 71 3.44 17.94 1.21
N VAL A 72 3.31 16.81 1.90
CA VAL A 72 2.02 16.22 2.27
C VAL A 72 1.75 16.25 3.77
N SER A 73 2.57 16.95 4.56
CA SER A 73 2.48 16.99 6.03
C SER A 73 1.09 17.38 6.52
N ARG A 74 0.44 18.34 5.84
CA ARG A 74 -0.90 18.84 6.14
C ARG A 74 -2.00 18.30 5.22
N VAL A 75 -1.65 17.40 4.30
CA VAL A 75 -2.59 16.81 3.36
C VAL A 75 -3.35 15.67 4.05
N PRO A 76 -4.68 15.58 3.93
CA PRO A 76 -5.45 14.50 4.54
C PRO A 76 -5.09 13.13 3.92
N PRO A 77 -5.21 12.01 4.68
CA PRO A 77 -4.73 10.68 4.28
C PRO A 77 -5.16 10.24 2.87
N HIS A 78 -6.43 10.48 2.51
CA HIS A 78 -6.99 10.06 1.23
C HIS A 78 -6.44 10.80 0.00
N ARG A 79 -5.60 11.84 0.21
CA ARG A 79 -4.97 12.67 -0.85
C ARG A 79 -3.45 12.53 -0.87
N ARG A 80 -2.82 11.70 -0.02
CA ARG A 80 -1.35 11.57 0.09
C ARG A 80 -0.72 10.66 -0.95
N ASP A 81 -1.45 10.12 -1.90
CA ASP A 81 -0.94 9.17 -2.93
C ASP A 81 -0.12 8.01 -2.33
N CYS A 82 -0.52 7.53 -1.16
CA CYS A 82 0.03 6.34 -0.54
C CYS A 82 -1.05 5.29 -0.30
N GLY A 83 -0.68 4.01 -0.43
CA GLY A 83 -1.48 2.86 -0.05
C GLY A 83 -1.00 2.32 1.29
N MET A 84 -1.91 1.97 2.20
CA MET A 84 -1.54 1.35 3.47
C MET A 84 -2.20 -0.01 3.63
N VAL A 85 -1.40 -0.98 4.06
CA VAL A 85 -1.86 -2.29 4.55
C VAL A 85 -1.60 -2.32 6.04
N PHE A 86 -2.65 -2.53 6.81
CA PHE A 86 -2.58 -2.63 8.27
C PHE A 86 -2.34 -4.08 8.68
N GLN A 87 -1.78 -4.28 9.84
CA GLN A 87 -1.60 -5.60 10.46
C GLN A 87 -2.95 -6.33 10.56
N ASP A 88 -4.00 -5.64 11.02
CA ASP A 88 -5.37 -6.11 10.90
C ASP A 88 -5.88 -5.80 9.49
N SER A 89 -6.40 -6.79 8.79
CA SER A 89 -6.79 -6.68 7.37
C SER A 89 -7.79 -5.58 7.07
N LEU A 90 -8.57 -5.11 8.07
CA LEU A 90 -9.57 -4.04 8.03
C LEU A 90 -10.46 -4.09 6.76
N LEU A 91 -10.91 -5.28 6.39
CA LEU A 91 -11.83 -5.47 5.28
C LEU A 91 -13.23 -4.96 5.63
N PHE A 92 -13.97 -4.50 4.63
CA PHE A 92 -15.38 -4.12 4.79
C PHE A 92 -16.23 -5.38 4.95
N PRO A 93 -16.77 -5.68 6.14
CA PRO A 93 -17.42 -6.97 6.42
C PRO A 93 -18.72 -7.17 5.63
N HIS A 94 -19.38 -6.09 5.23
CA HIS A 94 -20.62 -6.08 4.45
C HIS A 94 -20.39 -6.16 2.92
N ARG A 95 -19.14 -6.36 2.49
CA ARG A 95 -18.75 -6.48 1.09
C ARG A 95 -18.06 -7.81 0.84
N ASN A 96 -18.32 -8.43 -0.30
CA ASN A 96 -17.54 -9.59 -0.73
C ASN A 96 -16.11 -9.19 -1.15
N VAL A 97 -15.28 -10.18 -1.43
CA VAL A 97 -13.87 -10.00 -1.83
C VAL A 97 -13.73 -9.05 -3.02
N ALA A 98 -14.47 -9.29 -4.12
CA ALA A 98 -14.37 -8.42 -5.30
C ALA A 98 -14.73 -6.96 -5.00
N ARG A 99 -15.73 -6.71 -4.16
CA ARG A 99 -16.13 -5.35 -3.78
C ARG A 99 -15.13 -4.68 -2.82
N ASN A 100 -14.42 -5.47 -2.02
CA ASN A 100 -13.32 -4.96 -1.21
C ASN A 100 -12.17 -4.49 -2.11
N VAL A 101 -11.69 -5.33 -3.03
CA VAL A 101 -10.60 -4.99 -3.96
C VAL A 101 -11.02 -3.83 -4.87
N ALA A 102 -12.23 -3.89 -5.46
CA ALA A 102 -12.74 -2.85 -6.35
C ALA A 102 -12.87 -1.47 -5.69
N TYR A 103 -12.95 -1.39 -4.35
CA TYR A 103 -12.98 -0.12 -3.63
C TYR A 103 -11.72 0.71 -3.86
N GLY A 104 -10.56 0.06 -3.97
CA GLY A 104 -9.31 0.72 -4.35
C GLY A 104 -9.40 1.36 -5.74
N ILE A 105 -9.97 0.66 -6.71
CA ILE A 105 -10.14 1.15 -8.09
C ILE A 105 -11.14 2.32 -8.13
N GLU A 106 -12.24 2.25 -7.39
CA GLU A 106 -13.31 3.28 -7.37
C GLU A 106 -12.82 4.62 -6.80
N SER A 107 -11.84 4.61 -5.92
CA SER A 107 -11.29 5.83 -5.32
C SER A 107 -10.55 6.71 -6.33
N LEU A 108 -10.03 6.13 -7.40
CA LEU A 108 -9.38 6.86 -8.52
C LEU A 108 -10.39 7.57 -9.42
N GLY A 109 -11.63 7.09 -9.48
CA GLY A 109 -12.68 7.59 -10.38
C GLY A 109 -13.65 8.63 -9.79
N ARG A 110 -13.43 9.12 -8.57
CA ARG A 110 -14.35 10.08 -7.93
C ARG A 110 -14.45 11.47 -8.58
N GLY A 111 -13.67 11.74 -9.63
CA GLY A 111 -13.84 12.95 -10.47
C GLY A 111 -15.01 12.92 -11.44
N LEU A 112 -15.64 11.77 -11.69
CA LEU A 112 -16.82 11.62 -12.54
C LEU A 112 -17.99 11.09 -11.70
N ARG A 113 -18.54 11.94 -10.84
CA ARG A 113 -19.91 11.75 -10.35
C ARG A 113 -20.84 11.79 -11.56
N VAL A 114 -21.39 10.64 -11.90
CA VAL A 114 -22.56 10.58 -12.76
C VAL A 114 -23.78 10.74 -11.86
N ASP A 115 -23.85 11.91 -11.20
CA ASP A 115 -25.03 12.33 -10.45
C ASP A 115 -26.04 12.82 -11.51
N GLY A 116 -27.09 12.06 -11.74
CA GLY A 116 -28.17 12.49 -12.61
C GLY A 116 -28.58 11.54 -13.74
N LEU A 117 -28.26 10.26 -13.67
CA LEU A 117 -28.80 9.28 -14.64
C LEU A 117 -30.19 8.81 -14.25
N GLY A 118 -31.15 9.77 -14.31
CA GLY A 118 -32.55 9.43 -14.57
C GLY A 118 -32.74 9.09 -16.04
N ARG A 119 -33.31 7.92 -16.31
CA ARG A 119 -33.94 7.43 -17.54
C ARG A 119 -33.39 8.00 -18.85
N GLY A 120 -32.60 7.19 -19.60
CA GLY A 120 -32.28 7.44 -21.00
C GLY A 120 -30.80 7.73 -21.28
N LEU A 121 -29.86 6.81 -20.90
CA LEU A 121 -28.49 6.89 -21.44
C LEU A 121 -28.49 6.60 -22.93
N PRO A 122 -27.80 7.42 -23.74
CA PRO A 122 -27.49 7.08 -25.12
C PRO A 122 -26.77 5.71 -25.18
N ILE A 123 -26.97 4.95 -26.26
CA ILE A 123 -26.36 3.61 -26.47
C ILE A 123 -24.83 3.65 -26.24
N GLU A 124 -24.19 4.74 -26.63
CA GLU A 124 -22.75 4.99 -26.39
C GLU A 124 -22.38 5.06 -24.89
N GLY A 125 -23.21 5.70 -24.08
CA GLY A 125 -23.04 5.75 -22.63
C GLY A 125 -23.17 4.37 -21.97
N LEU A 126 -24.07 3.52 -22.46
CA LEU A 126 -24.24 2.14 -22.00
C LEU A 126 -23.03 1.24 -22.37
N ARG A 127 -22.45 1.44 -23.56
CA ARG A 127 -21.21 0.74 -23.95
C ARG A 127 -20.06 1.12 -23.05
N ALA A 128 -19.81 2.41 -22.83
CA ALA A 128 -18.76 2.90 -21.94
C ALA A 128 -18.91 2.37 -20.51
N VAL A 129 -20.13 2.30 -19.97
CA VAL A 129 -20.40 1.73 -18.64
C VAL A 129 -20.10 0.22 -18.60
N ARG A 130 -20.46 -0.53 -19.66
CA ARG A 130 -20.17 -1.97 -19.76
C ARG A 130 -18.68 -2.23 -19.86
N GLU A 131 -17.95 -1.47 -20.67
CA GLU A 131 -16.49 -1.57 -20.83
C GLU A 131 -15.77 -1.28 -19.51
N ARG A 132 -16.13 -0.19 -18.82
CA ARG A 132 -15.57 0.13 -17.47
C ARG A 132 -15.86 -0.98 -16.46
N ARG A 133 -17.07 -1.56 -16.46
CA ARG A 133 -17.39 -2.69 -15.57
C ARG A 133 -16.57 -3.93 -15.91
N ARG A 134 -16.34 -4.19 -17.21
CA ARG A 134 -15.50 -5.31 -17.66
C ARG A 134 -14.05 -5.11 -17.24
N ALA A 135 -13.47 -3.95 -17.53
CA ALA A 135 -12.11 -3.60 -17.15
C ALA A 135 -11.89 -3.71 -15.63
N ARG A 136 -12.85 -3.19 -14.82
CA ARG A 136 -12.80 -3.31 -13.38
C ARG A 136 -12.83 -4.77 -12.90
N ARG A 137 -13.70 -5.62 -13.48
CA ARG A 137 -13.75 -7.04 -13.11
C ARG A 137 -12.46 -7.75 -13.47
N GLN A 138 -11.91 -7.47 -14.63
CA GLN A 138 -10.64 -8.03 -15.08
C GLN A 138 -9.51 -7.63 -14.12
N LYS A 139 -9.40 -6.34 -13.78
CA LYS A 139 -8.41 -5.85 -12.82
C LYS A 139 -8.53 -6.49 -11.43
N VAL A 140 -9.75 -6.69 -10.94
CA VAL A 140 -9.99 -7.41 -9.67
C VAL A 140 -9.50 -8.86 -9.77
N ALA A 141 -9.78 -9.55 -10.87
CA ALA A 141 -9.35 -10.93 -11.07
C ALA A 141 -7.81 -11.03 -11.12
N GLU A 142 -7.14 -10.14 -11.87
CA GLU A 142 -5.68 -10.04 -11.94
C GLU A 142 -5.05 -9.81 -10.57
N LEU A 143 -5.59 -8.89 -9.77
CA LEU A 143 -5.11 -8.62 -8.42
C LEU A 143 -5.33 -9.79 -7.47
N LEU A 144 -6.43 -10.52 -7.61
CA LEU A 144 -6.68 -11.73 -6.80
C LEU A 144 -5.77 -12.88 -7.21
N GLU A 145 -5.51 -13.06 -8.49
CA GLU A 145 -4.53 -14.03 -8.98
C GLU A 145 -3.13 -13.71 -8.44
N LEU A 146 -2.74 -12.43 -8.49
CA LEU A 146 -1.48 -11.92 -7.97
C LEU A 146 -1.24 -12.27 -6.50
N VAL A 147 -2.28 -12.17 -5.66
CA VAL A 147 -2.18 -12.53 -4.24
C VAL A 147 -2.51 -14.00 -3.97
N GLY A 148 -2.56 -14.86 -4.99
CA GLY A 148 -2.81 -16.30 -4.87
C GLY A 148 -4.22 -16.65 -4.39
N LEU A 149 -5.23 -15.86 -4.79
CA LEU A 149 -6.65 -16.06 -4.46
C LEU A 149 -7.55 -16.06 -5.73
N PRO A 150 -7.19 -16.78 -6.82
CA PRO A 150 -8.04 -16.83 -8.01
C PRO A 150 -9.40 -17.46 -7.67
N GLY A 151 -10.47 -16.90 -8.22
CA GLY A 151 -11.84 -17.42 -8.02
C GLY A 151 -12.51 -17.03 -6.70
N TYR A 152 -11.87 -16.17 -5.88
CA TYR A 152 -12.42 -15.73 -4.59
C TYR A 152 -13.37 -14.53 -4.70
N GLU A 153 -13.62 -14.00 -5.88
CA GLU A 153 -14.36 -12.75 -6.13
C GLU A 153 -15.70 -12.65 -5.41
N ARG A 154 -16.43 -13.78 -5.34
CA ARG A 154 -17.78 -13.86 -4.77
C ARG A 154 -17.82 -14.23 -3.30
N ARG A 155 -16.68 -14.62 -2.71
CA ARG A 155 -16.63 -15.03 -1.30
C ARG A 155 -16.93 -13.86 -0.38
N GLU A 156 -17.63 -14.14 0.72
CA GLU A 156 -17.81 -13.20 1.81
C GLU A 156 -16.54 -13.13 2.64
N VAL A 157 -16.12 -11.91 3.01
CA VAL A 157 -14.86 -11.72 3.74
C VAL A 157 -14.86 -12.34 5.13
N THR A 158 -16.03 -12.52 5.73
CA THR A 158 -16.22 -13.17 7.03
C THR A 158 -15.90 -14.66 7.01
N THR A 159 -15.82 -15.29 5.83
CA THR A 159 -15.48 -16.70 5.65
C THR A 159 -14.00 -16.95 5.36
N LEU A 160 -13.21 -15.87 5.30
CA LEU A 160 -11.78 -15.96 5.00
C LEU A 160 -10.97 -16.30 6.25
N SER A 161 -9.88 -17.07 6.07
CA SER A 161 -8.85 -17.15 7.09
C SER A 161 -8.13 -15.82 7.26
N GLY A 162 -7.42 -15.60 8.39
CA GLY A 162 -6.65 -14.38 8.62
C GLY A 162 -5.67 -14.07 7.48
N GLY A 163 -4.92 -15.07 7.02
CA GLY A 163 -3.99 -14.92 5.88
C GLY A 163 -4.69 -14.63 4.55
N GLN A 164 -5.89 -15.19 4.30
CA GLN A 164 -6.69 -14.85 3.12
C GLN A 164 -7.20 -13.41 3.19
N ALA A 165 -7.68 -12.97 4.35
CA ALA A 165 -8.13 -11.60 4.56
C ALA A 165 -6.98 -10.60 4.36
N GLN A 166 -5.78 -10.90 4.85
CA GLN A 166 -4.59 -10.07 4.69
C GLN A 166 -4.20 -9.93 3.20
N ARG A 167 -4.25 -11.01 2.42
CA ARG A 167 -4.01 -10.99 0.97
C ARG A 167 -5.06 -10.18 0.21
N VAL A 168 -6.33 -10.24 0.60
CA VAL A 168 -7.38 -9.38 0.02
C VAL A 168 -7.15 -7.90 0.36
N ALA A 169 -6.69 -7.58 1.58
CA ALA A 169 -6.33 -6.22 1.96
C ALA A 169 -5.15 -5.68 1.15
N LEU A 170 -4.15 -6.52 0.89
CA LEU A 170 -3.03 -6.20 0.02
C LEU A 170 -3.52 -5.90 -1.43
N ALA A 171 -4.32 -6.79 -2.01
CA ALA A 171 -4.91 -6.58 -3.34
C ALA A 171 -5.73 -5.28 -3.42
N ARG A 172 -6.50 -4.94 -2.39
CA ARG A 172 -7.25 -3.68 -2.29
C ARG A 172 -6.35 -2.45 -2.30
N SER A 173 -5.22 -2.51 -1.59
CA SER A 173 -4.27 -1.39 -1.51
C SER A 173 -3.53 -1.20 -2.83
N LEU A 174 -3.10 -2.29 -3.47
CA LEU A 174 -2.48 -2.29 -4.80
C LEU A 174 -3.45 -1.79 -5.90
N ALA A 175 -4.76 -2.01 -5.74
CA ALA A 175 -5.77 -1.59 -6.70
C ALA A 175 -5.81 -0.07 -6.96
N ARG A 176 -5.27 0.73 -6.05
CA ARG A 176 -5.14 2.19 -6.20
C ARG A 176 -3.95 2.61 -7.06
N SER A 177 -3.02 1.70 -7.34
CA SER A 177 -1.73 2.02 -7.98
C SER A 177 -1.04 3.22 -7.29
N PRO A 178 -0.80 3.17 -5.96
CA PRO A 178 -0.21 4.29 -5.24
C PRO A 178 1.27 4.44 -5.59
N ALA A 179 1.80 5.65 -5.47
CA ALA A 179 3.23 5.89 -5.62
C ALA A 179 4.04 5.20 -4.50
N LEU A 180 3.54 5.24 -3.27
CA LEU A 180 4.18 4.68 -2.09
C LEU A 180 3.28 3.64 -1.41
N MET A 181 3.83 2.47 -1.08
CA MET A 181 3.17 1.47 -0.24
C MET A 181 3.72 1.50 1.19
N LEU A 182 2.81 1.54 2.15
CA LEU A 182 3.09 1.45 3.59
C LEU A 182 2.53 0.12 4.10
N LEU A 183 3.40 -0.82 4.45
CA LEU A 183 3.05 -2.21 4.73
C LEU A 183 3.38 -2.52 6.19
N ASP A 184 2.36 -2.60 7.04
CA ASP A 184 2.49 -2.87 8.48
C ASP A 184 2.26 -4.35 8.76
N GLU A 185 3.34 -5.12 8.89
CA GLU A 185 3.35 -6.58 9.08
C GLU A 185 2.41 -7.35 8.11
N PRO A 186 2.54 -7.11 6.78
CA PRO A 186 1.52 -7.57 5.82
C PRO A 186 1.42 -9.08 5.64
N LEU A 187 2.34 -9.86 6.21
CA LEU A 187 2.40 -11.32 6.08
C LEU A 187 2.42 -12.03 7.45
N SER A 188 2.20 -11.31 8.57
CA SER A 188 2.31 -11.84 9.93
C SER A 188 1.32 -12.97 10.25
N ALA A 189 0.14 -12.98 9.63
CA ALA A 189 -0.89 -14.00 9.83
C ALA A 189 -0.70 -15.29 9.01
N LEU A 190 0.42 -15.43 8.29
CA LEU A 190 0.70 -16.56 7.41
C LEU A 190 1.63 -17.58 8.07
N ASP A 191 1.49 -18.85 7.67
CA ASP A 191 2.48 -19.88 7.95
C ASP A 191 3.81 -19.56 7.23
N ARG A 192 4.87 -20.25 7.62
CA ARG A 192 6.23 -19.96 7.15
C ARG A 192 6.38 -20.11 5.65
N ASP A 193 5.93 -21.23 5.08
CA ASP A 193 6.13 -21.56 3.67
C ASP A 193 5.38 -20.57 2.76
N LEU A 194 4.15 -20.25 3.12
CA LEU A 194 3.33 -19.29 2.40
C LEU A 194 3.88 -17.86 2.54
N ARG A 195 4.39 -17.50 3.72
CA ARG A 195 5.06 -16.19 3.96
C ARG A 195 6.29 -16.05 3.08
N GLU A 196 7.12 -17.08 2.96
CA GLU A 196 8.31 -17.06 2.10
C GLU A 196 7.94 -16.89 0.63
N ALA A 197 6.98 -17.65 0.13
CA ALA A 197 6.51 -17.55 -1.24
C ALA A 197 5.93 -16.16 -1.55
N LEU A 198 5.06 -15.64 -0.67
CA LEU A 198 4.44 -14.33 -0.86
C LEU A 198 5.39 -13.16 -0.65
N SER A 199 6.44 -13.30 0.17
CA SER A 199 7.49 -12.28 0.30
C SER A 199 8.19 -12.04 -1.02
N LEU A 200 8.56 -13.11 -1.73
CA LEU A 200 9.19 -13.01 -3.06
C LEU A 200 8.24 -12.43 -4.10
N GLU A 201 6.99 -12.86 -4.08
CA GLU A 201 5.98 -12.36 -5.01
C GLU A 201 5.68 -10.87 -4.77
N LEU A 202 5.55 -10.46 -3.50
CA LEU A 202 5.35 -9.07 -3.13
C LEU A 202 6.53 -8.19 -3.60
N ARG A 203 7.77 -8.66 -3.44
CA ARG A 203 8.94 -7.96 -3.98
C ARG A 203 8.84 -7.78 -5.49
N ARG A 204 8.50 -8.85 -6.25
CA ARG A 204 8.34 -8.77 -7.71
C ARG A 204 7.27 -7.76 -8.12
N ILE A 205 6.15 -7.71 -7.38
CA ILE A 205 5.06 -6.76 -7.63
C ILE A 205 5.55 -5.33 -7.42
N LEU A 206 6.19 -5.07 -6.29
CA LEU A 206 6.64 -3.73 -5.92
C LEU A 206 7.75 -3.22 -6.84
N THR A 207 8.68 -4.09 -7.24
CA THR A 207 9.77 -3.73 -8.16
C THR A 207 9.37 -3.70 -9.64
N GLY A 208 8.13 -4.05 -9.99
CA GLY A 208 7.67 -4.09 -11.38
C GLY A 208 8.24 -5.25 -12.20
N THR A 209 9.00 -6.18 -11.57
CA THR A 209 9.60 -7.34 -12.25
C THR A 209 8.66 -8.56 -12.30
N GLY A 210 7.45 -8.44 -11.75
CA GLY A 210 6.43 -9.50 -11.79
C GLY A 210 5.84 -9.68 -13.19
N ALA A 211 5.40 -10.90 -13.50
CA ALA A 211 4.86 -11.33 -14.80
C ALA A 211 3.51 -10.67 -15.19
N LEU A 212 3.10 -9.63 -14.51
CA LEU A 212 2.00 -8.80 -14.97
C LEU A 212 2.50 -7.91 -16.11
N THR A 213 2.37 -8.40 -17.32
CA THR A 213 2.41 -7.62 -18.57
C THR A 213 1.39 -6.46 -18.60
N GLY A 214 0.86 -6.09 -17.44
CA GLY A 214 -0.02 -4.98 -17.16
C GLY A 214 0.50 -4.06 -16.06
N ALA A 215 1.79 -4.16 -15.63
CA ALA A 215 2.38 -3.20 -14.69
C ALA A 215 2.34 -1.78 -15.27
N ASP A 216 2.53 -1.63 -16.58
CA ASP A 216 2.32 -0.37 -17.30
C ASP A 216 0.87 0.14 -17.18
N ALA A 217 -0.10 -0.76 -17.04
CA ALA A 217 -1.50 -0.43 -16.79
C ALA A 217 -1.80 -0.12 -15.31
N LEU A 218 -0.91 -0.51 -14.37
CA LEU A 218 -1.05 -0.18 -12.95
C LEU A 218 -0.55 1.22 -12.64
N THR A 219 0.55 1.64 -13.24
CA THR A 219 1.20 2.92 -12.92
C THR A 219 0.76 4.08 -13.80
N GLY A 220 0.13 3.81 -14.97
CA GLY A 220 -0.28 4.88 -15.90
C GLY A 220 0.88 5.76 -16.39
N ALA A 221 2.09 5.45 -16.00
CA ALA A 221 3.32 6.13 -16.37
C ALA A 221 4.15 5.16 -17.22
N GLY A 222 4.48 5.55 -18.43
CA GLY A 222 5.29 4.75 -19.35
C GLY A 222 6.77 4.59 -18.96
N ASP A 223 7.10 4.74 -17.68
CA ASP A 223 8.41 4.45 -17.12
C ASP A 223 8.26 3.33 -16.08
N SER A 224 8.98 2.24 -16.28
CA SER A 224 9.00 1.01 -15.49
C SER A 224 9.65 1.17 -14.10
N THR A 225 9.40 2.27 -13.42
CA THR A 225 9.83 2.44 -12.03
C THR A 225 8.84 1.73 -11.11
N GLY A 226 9.33 0.76 -10.33
CA GLY A 226 8.52 0.02 -9.37
C GLY A 226 7.83 0.93 -8.34
N ILE A 227 6.93 0.36 -7.55
CA ILE A 227 6.27 1.05 -6.43
C ILE A 227 7.24 1.07 -5.25
N GLY A 228 7.62 2.25 -4.76
CA GLY A 228 8.43 2.34 -3.56
C GLY A 228 7.64 1.93 -2.30
N ALA A 229 8.32 1.34 -1.32
CA ALA A 229 7.63 0.81 -0.15
C ALA A 229 8.41 0.98 1.16
N LEU A 230 7.65 1.23 2.25
CA LEU A 230 8.09 0.99 3.61
C LEU A 230 7.44 -0.31 4.11
N TYR A 231 8.26 -1.26 4.52
CA TYR A 231 7.86 -2.60 4.90
C TYR A 231 8.21 -2.86 6.37
N VAL A 232 7.22 -2.91 7.23
CA VAL A 232 7.41 -3.24 8.65
C VAL A 232 7.35 -4.74 8.85
N THR A 233 8.35 -5.28 9.51
CA THR A 233 8.36 -6.67 10.00
C THR A 233 9.23 -6.78 11.27
N HIS A 234 9.03 -7.84 12.04
CA HIS A 234 9.91 -8.23 13.15
C HIS A 234 10.84 -9.40 12.75
N ASP A 235 10.69 -9.94 11.54
CA ASP A 235 11.48 -11.05 11.00
C ASP A 235 12.61 -10.54 10.11
N ARG A 236 13.86 -10.80 10.53
CA ARG A 236 15.06 -10.37 9.79
C ARG A 236 15.22 -11.07 8.44
N GLU A 237 14.83 -12.35 8.34
CA GLU A 237 14.93 -13.09 7.09
C GLU A 237 13.93 -12.58 6.08
N GLU A 238 12.71 -12.27 6.53
CA GLU A 238 11.67 -11.64 5.71
C GLU A 238 12.12 -10.27 5.21
N ALA A 239 12.66 -9.41 6.11
CA ALA A 239 13.17 -8.09 5.74
C ALA A 239 14.24 -8.17 4.64
N ARG A 240 15.22 -9.06 4.78
CA ARG A 240 16.30 -9.25 3.79
C ARG A 240 15.80 -9.82 2.45
N ARG A 241 14.73 -10.59 2.47
CA ARG A 241 14.13 -11.19 1.28
C ARG A 241 13.34 -10.18 0.45
N VAL A 242 12.64 -9.26 1.14
CA VAL A 242 11.74 -8.29 0.49
C VAL A 242 12.45 -6.99 0.17
N ALA A 243 13.29 -6.46 1.05
CA ALA A 243 13.80 -5.10 0.98
C ALA A 243 15.15 -4.98 0.27
N ASP A 244 15.41 -3.79 -0.24
CA ASP A 244 16.70 -3.35 -0.76
C ASP A 244 17.59 -2.82 0.36
N ARG A 245 16.98 -2.26 1.41
CA ARG A 245 17.65 -1.70 2.57
C ARG A 245 16.84 -1.99 3.84
N VAL A 246 17.55 -2.28 4.92
CA VAL A 246 16.96 -2.48 6.26
C VAL A 246 17.34 -1.31 7.16
N VAL A 247 16.38 -0.81 7.91
CA VAL A 247 16.56 0.21 8.95
C VAL A 247 16.04 -0.35 10.26
N VAL A 248 16.84 -0.25 11.32
CA VAL A 248 16.45 -0.76 12.65
C VAL A 248 15.87 0.39 13.47
N MET A 249 14.69 0.15 14.07
CA MET A 249 14.03 1.11 14.94
C MET A 249 13.97 0.60 16.39
N LYS A 250 14.41 1.43 17.33
CA LYS A 250 14.37 1.16 18.76
C LYS A 250 13.96 2.42 19.51
N ASP A 251 13.01 2.28 20.43
CA ASP A 251 12.53 3.37 21.31
C ASP A 251 12.23 4.67 20.55
N GLY A 252 11.52 4.55 19.41
CA GLY A 252 11.10 5.67 18.58
C GLY A 252 12.18 6.28 17.67
N ARG A 253 13.41 5.75 17.67
CA ARG A 253 14.54 6.28 16.89
C ARG A 253 15.17 5.22 16.00
N PHE A 254 15.82 5.64 14.92
CA PHE A 254 16.65 4.75 14.13
C PHE A 254 18.00 4.52 14.82
N VAL A 255 18.46 3.27 14.79
CA VAL A 255 19.74 2.85 15.34
C VAL A 255 20.55 2.14 14.26
N PRO A 256 21.90 2.15 14.35
CA PRO A 256 22.73 1.33 13.47
C PRO A 256 22.35 -0.14 13.55
N GLU A 257 22.45 -0.87 12.42
CA GLU A 257 22.19 -2.31 12.34
C GLU A 257 23.25 -3.13 13.09
#